data_9e7fc7753fb7f7cc8c4e89f295065be4
#
_entry.id   9e7fc7753fb7f7cc8c4e89f295065be4
#
_cell.length_a   1.000
_cell.length_b   1.000
_cell.length_c   1.000
_cell.angle_alpha   90.00
_cell.angle_beta   90.00
_cell.angle_gamma   90.00
#
_symmetry.space_group_name_H-M   'P 1'
#
loop_
_entity.id
_entity.type
_entity.pdbx_description
1 polymer ?
#
loop_
_entity_poly.entity_id
_entity_poly.type
_entity_poly.pdbx_seq_one_letter_code
_entity_poly.pdbx_strand_id
1 'polypeptide(L)'
;MGAMIGVTSKMETKEVRVPKLFPTHTIREVLVVEKWHVQEGDILQPGALMVSLETPPGFFDIPAPPEVIVPHRVTRLHVAEGREVRLNDSLITLEPVSESE
;
A
#
# COMPACT_ATOMS: atom_id res chain seq x y z
N MET A 1 19.57 -22.75 18.30
CA MET A 1 19.74 -22.42 17.07
C MET A 1 18.54 -22.25 16.29
N GLY A 2 17.69 -23.07 16.30
CA GLY A 2 16.56 -22.92 15.50
C GLY A 2 15.76 -21.68 15.76
N ALA A 3 16.02 -21.06 16.84
CA ALA A 3 15.21 -19.94 17.18
C ALA A 3 15.29 -18.81 16.21
N MET A 4 16.38 -18.73 15.53
CA MET A 4 16.50 -17.66 14.65
C MET A 4 15.55 -17.71 13.55
N ILE A 5 15.12 -18.85 13.19
CA ILE A 5 14.24 -19.00 12.12
C ILE A 5 12.95 -18.30 12.35
N GLY A 6 12.44 -18.40 13.54
CA GLY A 6 11.19 -17.77 13.78
C GLY A 6 11.25 -16.26 13.70
N VAL A 7 12.38 -15.73 14.02
CA VAL A 7 12.51 -14.31 13.97
C VAL A 7 12.40 -13.80 12.57
N THR A 8 12.95 -14.53 11.62
CA THR A 8 12.92 -14.05 10.30
C THR A 8 11.53 -13.90 9.79
N SER A 9 10.64 -14.78 10.15
CA SER A 9 9.36 -14.73 9.58
C SER A 9 8.57 -13.51 10.03
N LYS A 10 8.97 -12.88 11.11
CA LYS A 10 8.27 -11.73 11.54
C LYS A 10 8.62 -10.50 10.76
N MET A 11 9.65 -10.56 10.00
CA MET A 11 10.08 -9.39 9.31
C MET A 11 9.48 -9.26 7.93
N GLU A 12 8.51 -10.09 7.62
CA GLU A 12 7.91 -9.99 6.33
C GLU A 12 7.24 -8.67 6.13
N THR A 13 7.57 -7.94 5.11
CA THR A 13 6.91 -6.71 4.77
C THR A 13 6.32 -6.85 3.39
N LYS A 14 5.34 -6.03 3.09
CA LYS A 14 4.72 -6.03 1.79
C LYS A 14 4.86 -4.67 1.19
N GLU A 15 5.33 -4.60 -0.03
CA GLU A 15 5.40 -3.35 -0.73
C GLU A 15 4.25 -3.31 -1.71
N VAL A 16 3.39 -2.33 -1.58
CA VAL A 16 2.23 -2.21 -2.44
C VAL A 16 2.55 -1.19 -3.52
N ARG A 17 2.32 -1.59 -4.77
CA ARG A 17 2.61 -0.74 -5.90
C ARG A 17 1.32 -0.32 -6.57
N VAL A 18 1.42 0.67 -7.43
CA VAL A 18 0.24 1.15 -8.15
C VAL A 18 -0.30 0.03 -9.01
N PRO A 19 -1.53 -0.41 -8.76
CA PRO A 19 -2.09 -1.53 -9.53
C PRO A 19 -2.68 -1.04 -10.83
N LYS A 20 -3.00 -1.98 -11.72
CA LYS A 20 -3.66 -1.64 -12.94
C LYS A 20 -5.10 -1.28 -12.63
N LEU A 21 -5.50 -0.06 -12.91
CA LEU A 21 -6.79 0.45 -12.49
C LEU A 21 -7.84 0.41 -13.59
N PHE A 22 -7.45 0.34 -14.83
CA PHE A 22 -8.39 0.29 -15.93
C PHE A 22 -7.72 -0.43 -17.10
N PRO A 23 -8.49 -0.94 -18.06
CA PRO A 23 -7.92 -1.83 -19.08
C PRO A 23 -6.77 -1.23 -19.88
N THR A 24 -6.80 0.07 -20.13
CA THR A 24 -5.76 0.69 -20.91
C THR A 24 -4.68 1.33 -20.04
N HIS A 25 -4.65 1.04 -18.75
CA HIS A 25 -3.68 1.62 -17.84
C HIS A 25 -2.29 1.05 -18.12
N THR A 26 -1.37 1.89 -18.51
CA THR A 26 0.00 1.49 -18.79
C THR A 26 0.92 2.40 -18.02
N ILE A 27 2.22 2.13 -18.11
CA ILE A 27 3.19 2.93 -17.41
C ILE A 27 3.23 4.36 -17.92
N ARG A 28 2.63 4.61 -19.07
CA ARG A 28 2.62 5.97 -19.58
C ARG A 28 1.60 6.86 -18.93
N GLU A 29 0.58 6.27 -18.30
CA GLU A 29 -0.43 7.06 -17.64
C GLU A 29 0.09 7.58 -16.34
N VAL A 30 -0.05 8.89 -16.11
CA VAL A 30 0.41 9.53 -14.89
C VAL A 30 -0.79 9.81 -14.01
N LEU A 31 -0.71 9.35 -12.77
CA LEU A 31 -1.75 9.64 -11.80
C LEU A 31 -1.14 10.48 -10.69
N VAL A 32 -1.97 11.15 -9.93
CA VAL A 32 -1.50 11.99 -8.84
C VAL A 32 -2.07 11.42 -7.55
N VAL A 33 -1.25 11.35 -6.51
CA VAL A 33 -1.73 10.93 -5.21
C VAL A 33 -2.57 12.07 -4.66
N GLU A 34 -3.89 11.87 -4.66
CA GLU A 34 -4.78 12.92 -4.26
C GLU A 34 -4.89 12.97 -2.76
N LYS A 35 -4.98 11.81 -2.13
CA LYS A 35 -5.11 11.78 -0.68
C LYS A 35 -4.69 10.44 -0.13
N TRP A 36 -3.92 10.46 0.95
CA TRP A 36 -3.64 9.27 1.73
C TRP A 36 -4.68 9.17 2.83
N HIS A 37 -5.28 8.00 2.97
CA HIS A 37 -6.25 7.77 4.03
C HIS A 37 -5.59 7.16 5.24
N VAL A 38 -4.30 6.87 5.18
CA VAL A 38 -3.52 6.36 6.30
C VAL A 38 -2.20 7.11 6.36
N GLN A 39 -1.55 7.06 7.51
CA GLN A 39 -0.26 7.69 7.69
C GLN A 39 0.71 6.68 8.24
N GLU A 40 1.98 7.00 8.21
CA GLU A 40 2.98 6.10 8.78
C GLU A 40 2.66 5.88 10.24
N GLY A 41 2.71 4.64 10.67
CA GLY A 41 2.36 4.26 12.02
C GLY A 41 0.93 3.81 12.20
N ASP A 42 0.06 4.10 11.23
CA ASP A 42 -1.34 3.69 11.34
C ASP A 42 -1.48 2.20 11.08
N ILE A 43 -2.59 1.65 11.51
CA ILE A 43 -2.93 0.27 11.24
C ILE A 43 -3.94 0.24 10.10
N LEU A 44 -3.62 -0.49 9.05
CA LEU A 44 -4.51 -0.64 7.90
C LEU A 44 -5.26 -1.95 8.04
N GLN A 45 -6.57 -1.86 8.13
CA GLN A 45 -7.40 -3.06 8.28
C GLN A 45 -7.68 -3.65 6.90
N PRO A 46 -7.95 -4.94 6.84
CA PRO A 46 -8.33 -5.55 5.57
C PRO A 46 -9.54 -4.85 4.97
N GLY A 47 -9.45 -4.52 3.71
CA GLY A 47 -10.55 -3.86 3.01
C GLY A 47 -10.68 -2.37 3.26
N ALA A 48 -9.88 -1.80 4.14
CA ALA A 48 -10.00 -0.38 4.44
C ALA A 48 -9.43 0.45 3.30
N LEU A 49 -9.94 1.66 3.15
CA LEU A 49 -9.49 2.55 2.10
C LEU A 49 -8.08 3.02 2.40
N MET A 50 -7.21 2.96 1.41
CA MET A 50 -5.80 3.25 1.60
C MET A 50 -5.39 4.57 0.99
N VAL A 51 -5.64 4.76 -0.28
CA VAL A 51 -5.20 5.96 -0.98
C VAL A 51 -6.15 6.27 -2.14
N SER A 52 -6.30 7.55 -2.45
CA SER A 52 -7.06 7.96 -3.62
C SER A 52 -6.10 8.54 -4.63
N LEU A 53 -6.19 8.06 -5.86
CA LEU A 53 -5.37 8.54 -6.96
C LEU A 53 -6.25 9.26 -7.96
N GLU A 54 -5.70 10.33 -8.50
CA GLU A 54 -6.44 11.14 -9.45
C GLU A 54 -5.88 10.96 -10.84
N THR A 55 -6.75 10.84 -11.82
CA THR A 55 -6.37 10.81 -13.22
C THR A 55 -7.37 11.70 -13.94
N PRO A 56 -7.07 12.18 -15.13
CA PRO A 56 -7.94 13.15 -15.80
C PRO A 56 -9.42 12.82 -15.83
N PRO A 57 -9.86 11.59 -15.98
CA PRO A 57 -11.30 11.41 -15.93
C PRO A 57 -11.88 11.39 -14.52
N GLY A 58 -11.09 11.21 -13.47
CA GLY A 58 -11.68 11.16 -12.14
C GLY A 58 -10.73 10.60 -11.12
N PHE A 59 -11.29 10.01 -10.06
CA PHE A 59 -10.50 9.49 -8.97
C PHE A 59 -10.66 8.00 -8.86
N PHE A 60 -9.63 7.34 -8.37
CA PHE A 60 -9.70 5.92 -8.04
C PHE A 60 -9.38 5.76 -6.56
N ASP A 61 -10.32 5.23 -5.80
CA ASP A 61 -10.11 4.95 -4.39
C ASP A 61 -9.57 3.53 -4.27
N ILE A 62 -8.39 3.39 -3.74
CA ILE A 62 -7.72 2.11 -3.68
C ILE A 62 -7.72 1.59 -2.26
N PRO A 63 -8.37 0.46 -2.01
CA PRO A 63 -8.39 -0.11 -0.67
C PRO A 63 -7.14 -0.92 -0.42
N ALA A 64 -7.00 -1.43 0.78
CA ALA A 64 -5.93 -2.35 1.09
C ALA A 64 -5.97 -3.49 0.08
N PRO A 65 -4.80 -3.93 -0.39
CA PRO A 65 -4.78 -4.97 -1.41
C PRO A 65 -5.31 -6.30 -0.87
N PRO A 66 -5.72 -7.20 -1.76
CA PRO A 66 -6.32 -8.46 -1.31
C PRO A 66 -5.42 -9.30 -0.44
N GLU A 67 -4.12 -9.15 -0.55
CA GLU A 67 -3.24 -9.95 0.29
C GLU A 67 -3.23 -9.44 1.73
N VAL A 68 -3.82 -8.31 2.03
CA VAL A 68 -3.92 -7.82 3.40
C VAL A 68 -5.15 -8.47 4.01
N ILE A 69 -4.95 -9.63 4.62
CA ILE A 69 -6.03 -10.38 5.22
C ILE A 69 -6.02 -10.28 6.74
N VAL A 70 -5.02 -9.61 7.31
CA VAL A 70 -4.94 -9.31 8.73
C VAL A 70 -4.50 -7.86 8.84
N PRO A 71 -4.66 -7.23 10.00
CA PRO A 71 -4.21 -5.83 10.13
C PRO A 71 -2.72 -5.70 9.87
N HIS A 72 -2.35 -4.63 9.21
CA HIS A 72 -0.95 -4.33 8.91
C HIS A 72 -0.62 -2.94 9.39
N ARG A 73 0.61 -2.74 9.83
CA ARG A 73 1.08 -1.42 10.21
C ARG A 73 1.69 -0.76 8.99
N VAL A 74 1.40 0.51 8.78
CA VAL A 74 1.98 1.28 7.71
C VAL A 74 3.36 1.71 8.16
N THR A 75 4.41 1.14 7.55
CA THR A 75 5.76 1.47 7.95
C THR A 75 6.34 2.61 7.14
N ARG A 76 5.87 2.80 5.90
CA ARG A 76 6.41 3.87 5.10
C ARG A 76 5.46 4.22 3.96
N LEU A 77 5.28 5.52 3.74
CA LEU A 77 4.62 6.01 2.55
C LEU A 77 5.70 6.48 1.60
N HIS A 78 5.71 5.94 0.40
CA HIS A 78 6.79 6.24 -0.54
C HIS A 78 6.54 7.48 -1.38
N VAL A 79 5.32 7.96 -1.39
CA VAL A 79 4.94 9.09 -2.24
C VAL A 79 4.09 10.03 -1.43
N ALA A 80 4.37 11.31 -1.49
CA ALA A 80 3.57 12.30 -0.77
C ALA A 80 2.34 12.68 -1.58
N GLU A 81 1.35 13.21 -0.90
CA GLU A 81 0.18 13.74 -1.60
C GLU A 81 0.62 14.82 -2.57
N GLY A 82 -0.03 14.87 -3.71
CA GLY A 82 0.29 15.83 -4.75
C GLY A 82 1.34 15.39 -5.72
N ARG A 83 2.00 14.26 -5.46
CA ARG A 83 3.05 13.78 -6.33
C ARG A 83 2.48 12.82 -7.37
N GLU A 84 3.20 12.68 -8.48
CA GLU A 84 2.78 11.84 -9.56
C GLU A 84 3.27 10.42 -9.39
N VAL A 85 2.47 9.46 -9.80
CA VAL A 85 2.85 8.06 -9.79
C VAL A 85 2.42 7.41 -11.08
N ARG A 86 3.06 6.30 -11.39
CA ARG A 86 2.73 5.53 -12.58
C ARG A 86 2.52 4.08 -12.19
N LEU A 87 2.04 3.30 -13.12
CA LEU A 87 1.81 1.89 -12.90
C LEU A 87 3.07 1.24 -12.34
N ASN A 88 2.92 0.46 -11.29
CA ASN A 88 4.00 -0.27 -10.62
C ASN A 88 4.93 0.59 -9.76
N ASP A 89 4.68 1.87 -9.64
CA ASP A 89 5.47 2.67 -8.70
C ASP A 89 5.13 2.24 -7.28
N SER A 90 6.10 2.33 -6.39
CA SER A 90 5.90 1.96 -5.00
C SER A 90 5.03 2.99 -4.30
N LEU A 91 4.03 2.54 -3.60
CA LEU A 91 3.15 3.43 -2.86
C LEU A 91 3.39 3.35 -1.35
N ILE A 92 3.42 2.16 -0.81
CA ILE A 92 3.39 2.00 0.64
C ILE A 92 4.05 0.69 1.02
N THR A 93 4.68 0.67 2.18
CA THR A 93 5.21 -0.58 2.76
C THR A 93 4.43 -0.89 4.01
N LEU A 94 4.02 -2.13 4.13
CA LEU A 94 3.20 -2.60 5.23
C LEU A 94 3.86 -3.79 5.90
N GLU A 95 3.59 -3.94 7.20
CA GLU A 95 4.08 -5.13 7.87
C GLU A 95 2.95 -5.69 8.72
N PRO A 96 2.79 -7.01 8.79
CA PRO A 96 1.69 -7.60 9.55
C PRO A 96 1.83 -7.26 11.03
N VAL A 97 0.70 -7.02 11.66
CA VAL A 97 0.71 -6.75 13.07
C VAL A 97 0.57 -8.06 13.80
N SER A 98 1.53 -8.31 14.71
CA SER A 98 1.47 -9.54 15.46
C SER A 98 0.52 -9.36 16.61
N GLU A 99 -0.34 -10.34 16.80
CA GLU A 99 -1.17 -10.27 17.88
C GLU A 99 -0.90 -11.25 18.89
N SER A 100 0.16 -11.92 18.79
CA SER A 100 0.41 -13.01 19.65
C SER A 100 0.67 -12.61 21.01
N GLU A 101 0.83 -11.49 21.30
CA GLU A 101 1.15 -11.16 22.59
C GLU A 101 0.14 -11.23 23.46
#